data_743f92bd1acdf35f36584adb7dddb800
#
_entry.id   743f92bd1acdf35f36584adb7dddb800
#
_cell.length_a   1.000
_cell.length_b   1.000
_cell.length_c   1.000
_cell.angle_alpha   90.00
_cell.angle_beta   90.00
_cell.angle_gamma   90.00
#
_symmetry.space_group_name_H-M   'P 1'
#
loop_
_entity.id
_entity.type
_entity.pdbx_description
1 polymer ?
#
loop_
_entity_poly.entity_id
_entity_poly.type
_entity_poly.pdbx_seq_one_letter_code
_entity_poly.pdbx_strand_id
1 'polypeptide(L)'
;LIKEVVIDEAQDYNKLQYHIIKNIFLRSNFTILGDVNQTINPYYKYQSLNELKEIFTEDCRYLELCKTYRSSQEIIEYTNKILGLNHIQAIRKKNNHPVVFRTEENLKEQLLTDIMALKKNNKSVAIITKNDVEASMIYELLKEDLENISLLNTNSEKFNRDMVIIPSYTAKGLEFDSVII
;
A
#
# COMPACT_ATOMS: atom_id res chain seq x y z
N LEU A 1 -16.54 -29.82 -1.60
CA LEU A 1 -16.92 -28.84 -2.64
C LEU A 1 -16.71 -27.44 -2.09
N ILE A 2 -15.91 -26.60 -2.75
CA ILE A 2 -15.69 -25.20 -2.35
C ILE A 2 -16.96 -24.44 -2.72
N LYS A 3 -17.53 -23.73 -1.75
CA LYS A 3 -18.77 -22.96 -1.93
C LYS A 3 -18.51 -21.46 -2.14
N GLU A 4 -17.40 -20.96 -1.60
CA GLU A 4 -17.04 -19.55 -1.65
C GLU A 4 -15.56 -19.41 -2.01
N VAL A 5 -15.26 -18.47 -2.90
CA VAL A 5 -13.91 -18.07 -3.29
C VAL A 5 -13.78 -16.57 -3.03
N VAL A 6 -12.82 -16.19 -2.21
CA VAL A 6 -12.51 -14.79 -1.94
C VAL A 6 -11.21 -14.45 -2.67
N ILE A 7 -11.23 -13.39 -3.46
CA ILE A 7 -10.06 -12.85 -4.16
C ILE A 7 -9.79 -11.46 -3.61
N ASP A 8 -8.65 -11.29 -2.98
CA ASP A 8 -8.17 -9.99 -2.52
C ASP A 8 -7.14 -9.43 -3.50
N GLU A 9 -6.87 -8.13 -3.43
CA GLU A 9 -5.98 -7.39 -4.35
C GLU A 9 -6.32 -7.63 -5.83
N ALA A 10 -7.61 -7.60 -6.11
CA ALA A 10 -8.20 -7.99 -7.39
C ALA A 10 -7.63 -7.24 -8.60
N GLN A 11 -7.13 -6.02 -8.41
CA GLN A 11 -6.54 -5.21 -9.47
C GLN A 11 -5.22 -5.79 -10.03
N ASP A 12 -4.59 -6.74 -9.32
CA ASP A 12 -3.33 -7.34 -9.75
C ASP A 12 -3.51 -8.58 -10.62
N TYR A 13 -4.74 -9.08 -10.75
CA TYR A 13 -5.10 -10.18 -11.63
C TYR A 13 -5.60 -9.65 -12.99
N ASN A 14 -5.15 -10.25 -14.08
CA ASN A 14 -5.69 -9.94 -15.40
C ASN A 14 -6.96 -10.75 -15.72
N LYS A 15 -7.68 -10.35 -16.77
CA LYS A 15 -8.96 -10.99 -17.18
C LYS A 15 -8.81 -12.50 -17.46
N LEU A 16 -7.67 -12.94 -18.03
CA LEU A 16 -7.42 -14.35 -18.30
C LEU A 16 -7.34 -15.18 -17.00
N GLN A 17 -6.64 -14.65 -15.98
CA GLN A 17 -6.55 -15.31 -14.68
C GLN A 17 -7.94 -15.46 -14.04
N TYR A 18 -8.81 -14.45 -14.14
CA TYR A 18 -10.20 -14.55 -13.68
C TYR A 18 -10.99 -15.60 -14.43
N HIS A 19 -10.84 -15.71 -15.74
CA HIS A 19 -11.48 -16.77 -16.52
C HIS A 19 -11.02 -18.15 -16.05
N ILE A 20 -9.72 -18.34 -15.80
CA ILE A 20 -9.17 -19.60 -15.30
C ILE A 20 -9.76 -19.93 -13.92
N ILE A 21 -9.71 -18.98 -12.97
CA ILE A 21 -10.24 -19.17 -11.61
C ILE A 21 -11.72 -19.51 -11.66
N LYS A 22 -12.52 -18.79 -12.43
CA LYS A 22 -13.96 -19.08 -12.61
C LYS A 22 -14.21 -20.51 -13.14
N ASN A 23 -13.42 -20.94 -14.12
CA ASN A 23 -13.57 -22.30 -14.69
C ASN A 23 -13.13 -23.41 -13.72
N ILE A 24 -12.19 -23.14 -12.82
CA ILE A 24 -11.81 -24.10 -11.76
C ILE A 24 -12.93 -24.23 -10.73
N PHE A 25 -13.59 -23.11 -10.39
CA PHE A 25 -14.58 -23.05 -9.30
C PHE A 25 -16.00 -22.77 -9.81
N LEU A 26 -16.44 -23.52 -10.80
CA LEU A 26 -17.73 -23.34 -11.54
C LEU A 26 -18.99 -23.25 -10.65
N ARG A 27 -18.95 -23.82 -9.45
CA ARG A 27 -20.12 -23.91 -8.55
C ARG A 27 -19.94 -23.09 -7.27
N SER A 28 -18.96 -22.19 -7.26
CA SER A 28 -18.66 -21.35 -6.10
C SER A 28 -19.20 -19.95 -6.31
N ASN A 29 -19.57 -19.31 -5.23
CA ASN A 29 -19.75 -17.86 -5.19
C ASN A 29 -18.39 -17.18 -5.13
N PHE A 30 -18.33 -15.93 -5.60
CA PHE A 30 -17.10 -15.14 -5.60
C PHE A 30 -17.30 -13.84 -4.85
N THR A 31 -16.39 -13.54 -3.93
CA THR A 31 -16.23 -12.22 -3.33
C THR A 31 -14.90 -11.66 -3.81
N ILE A 32 -14.94 -10.56 -4.55
CA ILE A 32 -13.77 -9.96 -5.20
C ILE A 32 -13.53 -8.58 -4.62
N LEU A 33 -12.37 -8.38 -4.00
CA LEU A 33 -11.99 -7.17 -3.29
C LEU A 33 -10.75 -6.55 -3.96
N GLY A 34 -10.73 -5.23 -4.13
CA GLY A 34 -9.55 -4.56 -4.69
C GLY A 34 -9.73 -3.05 -4.84
N ASP A 35 -8.63 -2.40 -5.17
CA ASP A 35 -8.55 -0.97 -5.43
C ASP A 35 -7.74 -0.74 -6.70
N VAL A 36 -8.38 -0.24 -7.75
CA VAL A 36 -7.74 0.01 -9.06
C VAL A 36 -6.58 1.01 -9.00
N ASN A 37 -6.53 1.85 -7.97
CA ASN A 37 -5.46 2.84 -7.78
C ASN A 37 -4.22 2.25 -7.09
N GLN A 38 -4.30 1.01 -6.57
CA GLN A 38 -3.21 0.30 -5.92
C GLN A 38 -2.59 -0.80 -6.79
N THR A 39 -2.85 -0.80 -8.10
CA THR A 39 -2.24 -1.79 -9.00
C THR A 39 -0.72 -1.60 -9.07
N ILE A 40 0.01 -2.71 -8.98
CA ILE A 40 1.46 -2.78 -9.22
C ILE A 40 1.78 -3.36 -10.62
N ASN A 41 0.77 -3.80 -11.36
CA ASN A 41 0.97 -4.37 -12.69
C ASN A 41 1.26 -3.25 -13.70
N PRO A 42 2.46 -3.20 -14.32
CA PRO A 42 2.84 -2.14 -15.25
C PRO A 42 2.16 -2.27 -16.62
N TYR A 43 1.61 -3.45 -16.94
CA TYR A 43 1.08 -3.76 -18.27
C TYR A 43 -0.44 -3.71 -18.37
N TYR A 44 -1.12 -3.74 -17.22
CA TYR A 44 -2.57 -3.81 -17.20
C TYR A 44 -3.14 -3.05 -16.00
N LYS A 45 -4.11 -2.18 -16.26
CA LYS A 45 -4.84 -1.45 -15.22
C LYS A 45 -6.32 -1.43 -15.59
N TYR A 46 -7.17 -1.83 -14.64
CA TYR A 46 -8.62 -1.65 -14.74
C TYR A 46 -9.00 -0.18 -14.60
N GLN A 47 -9.97 0.27 -15.38
CA GLN A 47 -10.63 1.55 -15.13
C GLN A 47 -11.57 1.45 -13.92
N SER A 48 -12.24 0.31 -13.81
CA SER A 48 -13.08 -0.05 -12.67
C SER A 48 -13.15 -1.57 -12.55
N LEU A 49 -13.17 -2.10 -11.33
CA LEU A 49 -13.42 -3.53 -11.10
C LEU A 49 -14.84 -3.97 -11.54
N ASN A 50 -15.72 -3.02 -11.83
CA ASN A 50 -17.02 -3.32 -12.44
C ASN A 50 -16.88 -4.03 -13.80
N GLU A 51 -15.75 -3.89 -14.49
CA GLU A 51 -15.43 -4.62 -15.72
C GLU A 51 -15.45 -6.14 -15.53
N LEU A 52 -15.19 -6.63 -14.32
CA LEU A 52 -15.23 -8.06 -14.02
C LEU A 52 -16.63 -8.68 -14.12
N LYS A 53 -17.68 -7.86 -14.15
CA LYS A 53 -19.06 -8.34 -14.43
C LYS A 53 -19.17 -9.06 -15.77
N GLU A 54 -18.37 -8.68 -16.76
CA GLU A 54 -18.33 -9.37 -18.06
C GLU A 54 -17.94 -10.84 -17.91
N ILE A 55 -17.10 -11.16 -16.91
CA ILE A 55 -16.62 -12.51 -16.63
C ILE A 55 -17.58 -13.28 -15.73
N PHE A 56 -18.06 -12.64 -14.65
CA PHE A 56 -18.84 -13.31 -13.60
C PHE A 56 -20.35 -13.30 -13.82
N THR A 57 -20.84 -12.56 -14.84
CA THR A 57 -22.24 -12.54 -15.33
C THR A 57 -23.37 -12.17 -14.35
N GLU A 58 -24.59 -12.65 -14.59
CA GLU A 58 -25.91 -12.10 -14.32
C GLU A 58 -26.26 -11.72 -12.86
N ASP A 59 -25.65 -12.34 -11.85
CA ASP A 59 -25.94 -12.06 -10.43
C ASP A 59 -24.83 -11.26 -9.73
N CYS A 60 -24.03 -10.51 -10.50
CA CYS A 60 -22.88 -9.80 -9.98
C CYS A 60 -23.28 -8.44 -9.37
N ARG A 61 -23.05 -8.25 -8.08
CA ARG A 61 -23.26 -6.98 -7.39
C ARG A 61 -21.95 -6.23 -7.23
N TYR A 62 -21.87 -5.02 -7.76
CA TYR A 62 -20.74 -4.11 -7.55
C TYR A 62 -21.06 -3.15 -6.42
N LEU A 63 -20.11 -3.03 -5.48
CA LEU A 63 -20.17 -2.10 -4.36
C LEU A 63 -18.89 -1.29 -4.32
N GLU A 64 -18.99 0.00 -4.12
CA GLU A 64 -17.87 0.90 -3.95
C GLU A 64 -17.84 1.44 -2.52
N LEU A 65 -16.69 1.29 -1.85
CA LEU A 65 -16.48 1.77 -0.50
C LEU A 65 -15.73 3.10 -0.55
N CYS A 66 -16.40 4.18 -0.18
CA CYS A 66 -15.86 5.53 -0.21
C CYS A 66 -15.37 6.03 1.16
N LYS A 67 -15.41 5.18 2.19
CA LYS A 67 -14.99 5.55 3.55
C LYS A 67 -13.86 4.65 4.02
N THR A 68 -12.81 5.25 4.58
CA THR A 68 -11.68 4.54 5.17
C THR A 68 -11.45 4.96 6.62
N TYR A 69 -11.06 4.01 7.45
CA TYR A 69 -10.65 4.22 8.84
C TYR A 69 -9.14 3.94 9.07
N ARG A 70 -8.44 3.44 8.05
CA ARG A 70 -7.02 3.06 8.13
C ARG A 70 -6.14 4.30 8.29
N SER A 71 -6.31 5.30 7.44
CA SER A 71 -5.48 6.50 7.38
C SER A 71 -6.15 7.71 7.98
N SER A 72 -5.36 8.70 8.41
CA SER A 72 -5.88 9.98 8.90
C SER A 72 -6.49 10.82 7.77
N GLN A 73 -7.28 11.82 8.14
CA GLN A 73 -7.92 12.69 7.17
C GLN A 73 -6.88 13.46 6.32
N GLU A 74 -5.78 13.88 6.92
CA GLU A 74 -4.71 14.60 6.23
C GLU A 74 -4.06 13.76 5.12
N ILE A 75 -3.82 12.48 5.39
CA ILE A 75 -3.28 11.54 4.41
C ILE A 75 -4.28 11.33 3.27
N ILE A 76 -5.56 11.14 3.60
CA ILE A 76 -6.60 10.93 2.58
C ILE A 76 -6.82 12.18 1.72
N GLU A 77 -6.84 13.37 2.32
CA GLU A 77 -6.92 14.64 1.57
C GLU A 77 -5.74 14.79 0.60
N TYR A 78 -4.54 14.42 1.06
CA TYR A 78 -3.33 14.48 0.24
C TYR A 78 -3.34 13.46 -0.91
N THR A 79 -3.67 12.20 -0.63
CA THR A 79 -3.74 11.15 -1.67
C THR A 79 -4.84 11.42 -2.68
N ASN A 80 -6.01 11.90 -2.24
CA ASN A 80 -7.08 12.33 -3.13
C ASN A 80 -6.61 13.42 -4.10
N LYS A 81 -5.82 14.39 -3.61
CA LYS A 81 -5.26 15.46 -4.46
C LYS A 81 -4.31 14.90 -5.53
N ILE A 82 -3.44 13.93 -5.17
CA ILE A 82 -2.51 13.30 -6.11
C ILE A 82 -3.27 12.50 -7.17
N LEU A 83 -4.26 11.73 -6.76
CA LEU A 83 -5.02 10.83 -7.63
C LEU A 83 -6.16 11.52 -8.40
N GLY A 84 -6.44 12.80 -8.14
CA GLY A 84 -7.58 13.52 -8.70
C GLY A 84 -8.93 12.97 -8.23
N LEU A 85 -8.99 12.38 -7.02
CA LEU A 85 -10.19 11.81 -6.43
C LEU A 85 -10.84 12.83 -5.47
N ASN A 86 -12.17 12.74 -5.30
CA ASN A 86 -12.92 13.60 -4.38
C ASN A 86 -13.98 12.85 -3.55
N HIS A 87 -14.09 11.56 -3.72
CA HIS A 87 -15.15 10.75 -3.11
C HIS A 87 -14.69 9.89 -1.93
N ILE A 88 -13.38 9.71 -1.72
CA ILE A 88 -12.84 8.93 -0.60
C ILE A 88 -12.76 9.83 0.63
N GLN A 89 -13.32 9.38 1.74
CA GLN A 89 -13.39 10.11 3.00
C GLN A 89 -12.77 9.31 4.14
N ALA A 90 -11.99 9.98 4.98
CA ALA A 90 -11.51 9.38 6.22
C ALA A 90 -12.59 9.43 7.30
N ILE A 91 -12.76 8.33 8.02
CA ILE A 91 -13.60 8.28 9.24
C ILE A 91 -12.81 8.83 10.43
N ARG A 92 -11.48 8.64 10.45
CA ARG A 92 -10.62 9.20 11.47
C ARG A 92 -10.59 10.72 11.35
N LYS A 93 -10.82 11.40 12.49
CA LYS A 93 -10.71 12.86 12.58
C LYS A 93 -9.26 13.32 12.35
N LYS A 94 -9.09 14.57 11.98
CA LYS A 94 -7.78 15.23 11.95
C LYS A 94 -7.07 15.06 13.29
N ASN A 95 -5.81 14.65 13.23
CA ASN A 95 -4.96 14.47 14.40
C ASN A 95 -3.82 15.50 14.46
N ASN A 96 -3.86 16.53 13.59
CA ASN A 96 -2.86 17.58 13.46
C ASN A 96 -1.45 17.08 13.08
N HIS A 97 -1.37 15.94 12.41
CA HIS A 97 -0.13 15.43 11.81
C HIS A 97 -0.17 15.65 10.29
N PRO A 98 0.29 16.82 9.81
CA PRO A 98 0.27 17.14 8.39
C PRO A 98 1.20 16.22 7.58
N VAL A 99 0.89 16.07 6.31
CA VAL A 99 1.87 15.56 5.35
C VAL A 99 2.92 16.65 5.14
N VAL A 100 4.18 16.32 5.42
CA VAL A 100 5.29 17.29 5.38
C VAL A 100 6.18 16.97 4.20
N PHE A 101 6.52 17.99 3.42
CA PHE A 101 7.52 17.92 2.36
C PHE A 101 8.85 18.47 2.87
N ARG A 102 9.93 17.79 2.54
CA ARG A 102 11.29 18.20 2.81
C ARG A 102 12.06 18.34 1.50
N THR A 103 12.87 19.37 1.42
CA THR A 103 13.86 19.62 0.37
C THR A 103 15.13 20.10 1.07
N GLU A 104 16.02 19.17 1.34
CA GLU A 104 17.23 19.45 2.12
C GLU A 104 18.47 19.04 1.33
N GLU A 105 19.57 19.77 1.52
CA GLU A 105 20.86 19.45 0.91
C GLU A 105 21.54 18.25 1.57
N ASN A 106 21.32 18.04 2.89
CA ASN A 106 21.86 16.93 3.64
C ASN A 106 20.77 15.88 3.98
N LEU A 107 20.58 14.93 3.07
CA LEU A 107 19.58 13.86 3.21
C LEU A 107 19.76 13.04 4.49
N LYS A 108 21.01 12.71 4.86
CA LYS A 108 21.28 11.87 6.04
C LYS A 108 20.81 12.53 7.33
N GLU A 109 21.23 13.77 7.57
CA GLU A 109 20.86 14.52 8.77
C GLU A 109 19.36 14.73 8.87
N GLN A 110 18.72 15.03 7.73
CA GLN A 110 17.27 15.22 7.69
C GLN A 110 16.53 13.93 8.02
N LEU A 111 16.92 12.79 7.42
CA LEU A 111 16.31 11.50 7.71
C LEU A 111 16.47 11.13 9.19
N LEU A 112 17.67 11.27 9.77
CA LEU A 112 17.90 10.99 11.19
C LEU A 112 17.03 11.87 12.09
N THR A 113 16.92 13.15 11.78
CA THR A 113 16.08 14.09 12.54
C THR A 113 14.60 13.68 12.49
N ASP A 114 14.07 13.41 11.29
CA ASP A 114 12.68 13.04 11.10
C ASP A 114 12.37 11.67 11.75
N ILE A 115 13.25 10.69 11.61
CA ILE A 115 13.12 9.37 12.25
C ILE A 115 13.07 9.50 13.78
N MET A 116 13.99 10.26 14.36
CA MET A 116 14.03 10.48 15.81
C MET A 116 12.76 11.17 16.32
N ALA A 117 12.24 12.13 15.56
CA ALA A 117 11.01 12.83 15.90
C ALA A 117 9.79 11.88 15.82
N LEU A 118 9.69 11.05 14.78
CA LEU A 118 8.60 10.10 14.58
C LEU A 118 8.64 8.98 15.61
N LYS A 119 9.81 8.43 15.93
CA LYS A 119 9.95 7.33 16.92
C LYS A 119 9.57 7.71 18.34
N LYS A 120 9.57 9.00 18.69
CA LYS A 120 9.11 9.43 20.02
C LYS A 120 7.65 9.06 20.32
N ASN A 121 6.80 9.05 19.29
CA ASN A 121 5.36 8.88 19.44
C ASN A 121 4.80 7.65 18.73
N ASN A 122 5.60 6.99 17.91
CA ASN A 122 5.16 5.92 17.02
C ASN A 122 5.97 4.64 17.28
N LYS A 123 5.30 3.50 17.20
CA LYS A 123 5.91 2.18 17.42
C LYS A 123 6.64 1.69 16.17
N SER A 124 6.11 2.03 14.99
CA SER A 124 6.66 1.59 13.71
C SER A 124 6.88 2.78 12.77
N VAL A 125 8.06 2.81 12.13
CA VAL A 125 8.44 3.81 11.12
C VAL A 125 8.96 3.08 9.90
N ALA A 126 8.41 3.40 8.72
CA ALA A 126 8.91 2.89 7.46
C ALA A 126 9.49 4.00 6.59
N ILE A 127 10.62 3.73 5.94
CA ILE A 127 11.10 4.51 4.80
C ILE A 127 10.74 3.71 3.54
N ILE A 128 9.85 4.26 2.72
CA ILE A 128 9.44 3.65 1.47
C ILE A 128 10.21 4.30 0.34
N THR A 129 10.92 3.49 -0.43
CA THR A 129 11.75 3.92 -1.56
C THR A 129 11.15 3.49 -2.89
N LYS A 130 11.62 4.07 -3.97
CA LYS A 130 11.13 3.75 -5.31
C LYS A 130 11.47 2.31 -5.73
N ASN A 131 12.67 1.82 -5.36
CA ASN A 131 13.20 0.53 -5.78
C ASN A 131 14.25 -0.01 -4.79
N ASP A 132 14.73 -1.25 -5.02
CA ASP A 132 15.74 -1.92 -4.17
C ASP A 132 17.08 -1.19 -4.12
N VAL A 133 17.48 -0.53 -5.19
CA VAL A 133 18.76 0.19 -5.26
C VAL A 133 18.73 1.36 -4.29
N GLU A 134 17.66 2.14 -4.35
CA GLU A 134 17.47 3.27 -3.43
C GLU A 134 17.31 2.79 -1.99
N ALA A 135 16.56 1.70 -1.75
CA ALA A 135 16.42 1.11 -0.43
C ALA A 135 17.77 0.72 0.16
N SER A 136 18.63 0.08 -0.63
CA SER A 136 19.98 -0.32 -0.22
C SER A 136 20.86 0.89 0.06
N MET A 137 20.79 1.94 -0.78
CA MET A 137 21.54 3.18 -0.55
C MET A 137 21.14 3.86 0.77
N ILE A 138 19.84 3.97 1.04
CA ILE A 138 19.36 4.56 2.29
C ILE A 138 19.73 3.70 3.49
N TYR A 139 19.68 2.38 3.36
CA TYR A 139 20.10 1.48 4.43
C TYR A 139 21.60 1.65 4.75
N GLU A 140 22.47 1.64 3.75
CA GLU A 140 23.91 1.86 3.94
C GLU A 140 24.21 3.23 4.56
N LEU A 141 23.42 4.24 4.21
CA LEU A 141 23.56 5.60 4.74
C LEU A 141 23.24 5.70 6.25
N LEU A 142 22.29 4.88 6.74
CA LEU A 142 21.71 5.01 8.08
C LEU A 142 22.13 3.89 9.06
N LYS A 143 22.63 2.76 8.58
CA LYS A 143 22.87 1.55 9.39
C LYS A 143 23.86 1.73 10.56
N GLU A 144 24.78 2.69 10.46
CA GLU A 144 25.76 2.96 11.52
C GLU A 144 25.20 3.88 12.62
N ASP A 145 24.18 4.67 12.30
CA ASP A 145 23.60 5.66 13.23
C ASP A 145 22.31 5.15 13.90
N LEU A 146 21.70 4.11 13.37
CA LEU A 146 20.43 3.59 13.86
C LEU A 146 20.53 2.12 14.27
N GLU A 147 20.29 1.85 15.55
CA GLU A 147 20.11 0.49 16.03
C GLU A 147 18.78 -0.11 15.54
N ASN A 148 18.77 -1.39 15.23
CA ASN A 148 17.56 -2.15 14.84
C ASN A 148 16.87 -1.68 13.56
N ILE A 149 17.59 -1.08 12.63
CA ILE A 149 17.07 -0.80 11.28
C ILE A 149 17.11 -2.08 10.43
N SER A 150 16.02 -2.34 9.70
CA SER A 150 15.92 -3.49 8.81
C SER A 150 15.74 -3.04 7.36
N LEU A 151 16.44 -3.71 6.44
CA LEU A 151 16.17 -3.60 5.01
C LEU A 151 15.28 -4.77 4.59
N LEU A 152 14.07 -4.48 4.14
CA LEU A 152 13.16 -5.48 3.60
C LEU A 152 13.24 -5.46 2.08
N ASN A 153 13.68 -6.56 1.51
CA ASN A 153 13.71 -6.80 0.08
C ASN A 153 13.07 -8.15 -0.23
N THR A 154 12.99 -8.51 -1.51
CA THR A 154 12.34 -9.75 -1.98
C THR A 154 12.95 -11.04 -1.38
N ASN A 155 14.16 -10.99 -0.82
CA ASN A 155 14.87 -12.13 -0.24
C ASN A 155 14.86 -12.15 1.29
N SER A 156 14.19 -11.21 1.93
CA SER A 156 14.18 -11.10 3.39
C SER A 156 13.20 -12.09 4.01
N GLU A 157 13.68 -12.98 4.89
CA GLU A 157 12.82 -13.93 5.61
C GLU A 157 12.19 -13.34 6.87
N LYS A 158 12.87 -12.40 7.51
CA LYS A 158 12.42 -11.74 8.75
C LYS A 158 12.81 -10.27 8.74
N PHE A 159 11.97 -9.43 9.30
CA PHE A 159 12.27 -8.01 9.51
C PHE A 159 11.72 -7.51 10.84
N ASN A 160 12.41 -6.54 11.42
CA ASN A 160 11.92 -5.81 12.56
C ASN A 160 10.95 -4.73 12.09
N ARG A 161 9.72 -4.73 12.61
CA ARG A 161 8.70 -3.73 12.26
C ARG A 161 8.94 -2.35 12.85
N ASP A 162 9.83 -2.23 13.84
CA ASP A 162 10.04 -0.96 14.53
C ASP A 162 10.62 0.11 13.61
N MET A 163 11.57 -0.29 12.74
CA MET A 163 12.18 0.57 11.76
C MET A 163 12.56 -0.24 10.52
N VAL A 164 11.95 0.09 9.39
CA VAL A 164 12.18 -0.65 8.14
C VAL A 164 12.40 0.29 6.96
N ILE A 165 13.31 -0.09 6.09
CA ILE A 165 13.47 0.48 4.75
C ILE A 165 12.96 -0.54 3.76
N ILE A 166 12.06 -0.12 2.86
CA ILE A 166 11.31 -1.02 2.01
C ILE A 166 11.01 -0.41 0.64
N PRO A 167 11.21 -1.12 -0.47
CA PRO A 167 10.77 -0.69 -1.79
C PRO A 167 9.24 -0.61 -1.87
N SER A 168 8.70 0.33 -2.62
CA SER A 168 7.26 0.63 -2.71
C SER A 168 6.41 -0.58 -3.10
N TYR A 169 6.88 -1.41 -4.02
CA TYR A 169 6.16 -2.61 -4.45
C TYR A 169 6.12 -3.72 -3.39
N THR A 170 7.11 -3.77 -2.47
CA THR A 170 7.12 -4.71 -1.34
C THR A 170 6.33 -4.16 -0.16
N ALA A 171 6.17 -2.83 -0.08
CA ALA A 171 5.40 -2.17 0.98
C ALA A 171 3.89 -2.40 0.87
N LYS A 172 3.40 -2.84 -0.29
CA LYS A 172 1.98 -3.10 -0.52
C LYS A 172 1.41 -4.09 0.50
N GLY A 173 0.27 -3.72 1.09
CA GLY A 173 -0.39 -4.54 2.13
C GLY A 173 0.18 -4.40 3.53
N LEU A 174 1.30 -3.67 3.72
CA LEU A 174 1.86 -3.38 5.03
C LEU A 174 1.29 -2.08 5.62
N GLU A 175 1.29 -2.00 6.94
CA GLU A 175 0.82 -0.84 7.68
C GLU A 175 1.86 -0.40 8.70
N PHE A 176 2.12 0.90 8.78
CA PHE A 176 3.05 1.53 9.71
C PHE A 176 2.41 2.75 10.37
N ASP A 177 2.85 3.07 11.58
CA ASP A 177 2.35 4.25 12.28
C ASP A 177 2.82 5.55 11.61
N SER A 178 4.02 5.54 11.03
CA SER A 178 4.59 6.65 10.28
C SER A 178 5.37 6.18 9.08
N VAL A 179 5.34 7.00 8.03
CA VAL A 179 5.99 6.70 6.75
C VAL A 179 6.75 7.92 6.26
N ILE A 180 7.98 7.67 5.78
CA ILE A 180 8.80 8.62 4.99
C ILE A 180 8.88 8.05 3.57
N ILE A 181 8.65 8.88 2.54
CA ILE A 181 8.66 8.47 1.13
C ILE A 181 9.68 9.32 0.36
#